data_d35746a1d2baadb8959d6d2c9763e1f6
#
_entry.id   d35746a1d2baadb8959d6d2c9763e1f6
#
_cell.length_a   1.000
_cell.length_b   1.000
_cell.length_c   1.000
_cell.angle_alpha   90.00
_cell.angle_beta   90.00
_cell.angle_gamma   90.00
#
_symmetry.space_group_name_H-M   'P 1'
#
loop_
_entity.id
_entity.type
_entity.pdbx_description
1 polymer ?
#
loop_
_entity_poly.entity_id
_entity_poly.type
_entity_poly.pdbx_seq_one_letter_code
_entity_poly.pdbx_strand_id
1 'polypeptide(L)'
;MQAMNPTHDTQPHPVPGMLAQLRAGALAGSRRLSLSCGLTHFPPEIFTLADTLEILDLSGNALDALPADLARLHRLRIIFCSNNRFTELPAVLGQCAQLEMIGFRANRIRQVPGDALPPRLRALVLTDNQIDALPAAIGRCTQLQKLMLAGNRLHALPPEMAACTRLELLRIAANRFTALPGWLLALPRLAWLAYAGNPLSEGIEAAALADAPLPRIGWASLQLGELLGEGASGVIRQARWQRGGAALPVAVKVFKGALTSDGLPRHEMAACISAGAHPALIAVHGRITGHPAGSDGLVMALVAPRFVNLAAPPSLDSCTRDVYDAATRFTPDAALWLALDVASAAAQLHARGVLHGDLYAHNILCTQGGQALLGDFGAASFFSPDDVPLARALQRIEARAFACLLQELLACCPATAGAHAVLATLAALQADCACEDTSRRPLFADIVQRLALCRQDG
;
A
#
# COMPACT_ATOMS: atom_id res chain seq x y z
N MET A 1 -15.99 -41.22 55.67
CA MET A 1 -16.42 -39.81 55.86
C MET A 1 -16.22 -39.10 54.51
N GLN A 2 -17.33 -38.84 53.85
CA GLN A 2 -17.41 -38.17 52.57
C GLN A 2 -17.18 -36.66 52.75
N ALA A 3 -16.26 -36.08 51.97
CA ALA A 3 -16.16 -34.63 51.81
C ALA A 3 -16.74 -34.22 50.47
N MET A 4 -17.83 -33.46 50.52
CA MET A 4 -18.55 -32.87 49.38
C MET A 4 -17.68 -31.80 48.72
N ASN A 5 -17.50 -31.91 47.38
CA ASN A 5 -17.03 -30.85 46.52
C ASN A 5 -18.21 -29.99 46.08
N PRO A 6 -18.18 -28.67 46.19
CA PRO A 6 -19.13 -27.82 45.49
C PRO A 6 -18.62 -27.48 44.10
N THR A 7 -19.21 -28.08 43.09
CA THR A 7 -19.07 -27.67 41.72
C THR A 7 -19.76 -26.31 41.49
N HIS A 8 -18.98 -25.23 41.43
CA HIS A 8 -19.43 -23.98 40.81
C HIS A 8 -19.14 -24.06 39.32
N ASP A 9 -20.11 -24.47 38.59
CA ASP A 9 -20.20 -24.41 37.14
C ASP A 9 -20.55 -22.96 36.76
N THR A 10 -19.58 -22.09 36.69
CA THR A 10 -19.70 -20.75 36.08
C THR A 10 -19.39 -20.88 34.59
N GLN A 11 -20.40 -21.26 33.80
CA GLN A 11 -20.34 -21.01 32.36
C GLN A 11 -20.12 -19.50 32.12
N PRO A 12 -19.12 -19.10 31.37
CA PRO A 12 -18.96 -17.70 31.02
C PRO A 12 -20.20 -17.28 30.22
N HIS A 13 -20.96 -16.33 30.73
CA HIS A 13 -22.06 -15.71 29.99
C HIS A 13 -21.47 -15.16 28.69
N PRO A 14 -22.04 -15.46 27.50
CA PRO A 14 -21.56 -14.93 26.25
C PRO A 14 -21.60 -13.40 26.34
N VAL A 15 -20.44 -12.76 26.09
CA VAL A 15 -20.36 -11.29 26.05
C VAL A 15 -21.36 -10.81 25.00
N PRO A 16 -22.31 -9.91 25.35
CA PRO A 16 -23.27 -9.39 24.37
C PRO A 16 -22.53 -8.86 23.16
N GLY A 17 -23.00 -9.20 21.95
CA GLY A 17 -22.40 -8.69 20.71
C GLY A 17 -22.38 -7.15 20.72
N MET A 18 -21.46 -6.54 20.02
CA MET A 18 -21.25 -5.08 20.00
C MET A 18 -22.55 -4.29 19.75
N LEU A 19 -23.43 -4.80 18.86
CA LEU A 19 -24.74 -4.18 18.59
C LEU A 19 -25.67 -4.24 19.82
N ALA A 20 -25.64 -5.32 20.58
CA ALA A 20 -26.42 -5.43 21.80
C ALA A 20 -25.92 -4.47 22.89
N GLN A 21 -24.61 -4.30 23.00
CA GLN A 21 -23.98 -3.32 23.90
C GLN A 21 -24.36 -1.88 23.51
N LEU A 22 -24.37 -1.57 22.20
CA LEU A 22 -24.80 -0.27 21.70
C LEU A 22 -26.26 0.02 22.09
N ARG A 23 -27.16 -0.95 21.86
CA ARG A 23 -28.60 -0.85 22.23
C ARG A 23 -28.83 -0.70 23.73
N ALA A 24 -27.98 -1.32 24.52
CA ALA A 24 -28.02 -1.18 25.98
C ALA A 24 -27.39 0.12 26.51
N GLY A 25 -26.87 0.98 25.64
CA GLY A 25 -26.19 2.22 26.04
C GLY A 25 -24.79 2.02 26.67
N ALA A 26 -24.26 0.79 26.66
CA ALA A 26 -22.98 0.45 27.27
C ALA A 26 -21.77 1.06 26.53
N LEU A 27 -21.98 1.59 25.31
CA LEU A 27 -20.93 2.23 24.50
C LEU A 27 -20.98 3.77 24.55
N ALA A 28 -21.74 4.35 25.49
CA ALA A 28 -21.80 5.80 25.65
C ALA A 28 -20.39 6.42 25.78
N GLY A 29 -20.12 7.50 25.05
CA GLY A 29 -18.82 8.16 25.04
C GLY A 29 -17.75 7.53 24.12
N SER A 30 -18.06 6.42 23.45
CA SER A 30 -17.12 5.78 22.53
C SER A 30 -16.78 6.69 21.33
N ARG A 31 -15.48 6.82 21.02
CA ARG A 31 -14.99 7.57 19.86
C ARG A 31 -14.83 6.69 18.60
N ARG A 32 -14.84 5.38 18.77
CA ARG A 32 -14.74 4.40 17.67
C ARG A 32 -15.81 3.31 17.87
N LEU A 33 -16.49 2.98 16.78
CA LEU A 33 -17.45 1.89 16.70
C LEU A 33 -17.17 1.04 15.46
N SER A 34 -17.14 -0.28 15.64
CA SER A 34 -17.05 -1.24 14.53
C SER A 34 -18.15 -2.28 14.68
N LEU A 35 -18.99 -2.42 13.66
CA LEU A 35 -20.10 -3.38 13.62
C LEU A 35 -20.01 -4.21 12.34
N SER A 36 -19.73 -5.50 12.47
CA SER A 36 -19.75 -6.49 11.38
C SER A 36 -20.59 -7.69 11.82
N CYS A 37 -21.90 -7.57 11.66
CA CYS A 37 -22.88 -8.54 12.19
C CYS A 37 -24.06 -8.78 11.25
N GLY A 38 -23.83 -8.65 9.92
CA GLY A 38 -24.84 -8.92 8.90
C GLY A 38 -25.93 -7.85 8.79
N LEU A 39 -25.62 -6.59 9.13
CA LEU A 39 -26.56 -5.48 9.06
C LEU A 39 -27.07 -5.28 7.63
N THR A 40 -28.40 -5.19 7.49
CA THR A 40 -29.08 -4.80 6.23
C THR A 40 -29.51 -3.34 6.23
N HIS A 41 -29.57 -2.71 7.42
CA HIS A 41 -29.94 -1.32 7.62
C HIS A 41 -29.02 -0.69 8.67
N PHE A 42 -28.83 0.62 8.55
CA PHE A 42 -28.07 1.40 9.53
C PHE A 42 -28.78 1.40 10.88
N PRO A 43 -28.13 0.97 11.98
CA PRO A 43 -28.72 1.00 13.32
C PRO A 43 -28.90 2.43 13.84
N PRO A 44 -30.13 2.92 14.10
CA PRO A 44 -30.35 4.28 14.57
C PRO A 44 -29.73 4.56 15.94
N GLU A 45 -29.45 3.52 16.72
CA GLU A 45 -28.78 3.61 18.02
C GLU A 45 -27.37 4.22 17.93
N ILE A 46 -26.73 4.19 16.75
CA ILE A 46 -25.43 4.84 16.51
C ILE A 46 -25.49 6.34 16.80
N PHE A 47 -26.63 6.97 16.58
CA PHE A 47 -26.80 8.40 16.86
C PHE A 47 -26.74 8.76 18.34
N THR A 48 -26.84 7.81 19.26
CA THR A 48 -26.58 8.05 20.68
C THR A 48 -25.13 8.41 20.97
N LEU A 49 -24.22 8.15 20.01
CA LEU A 49 -22.79 8.48 20.08
C LEU A 49 -22.43 9.78 19.34
N ALA A 50 -23.41 10.60 18.91
CA ALA A 50 -23.20 11.74 18.04
C ALA A 50 -22.15 12.74 18.58
N ASP A 51 -22.10 12.92 19.89
CA ASP A 51 -21.18 13.87 20.56
C ASP A 51 -19.74 13.36 20.69
N THR A 52 -19.48 12.06 20.42
CA THR A 52 -18.17 11.46 20.69
C THR A 52 -17.60 10.64 19.53
N LEU A 53 -18.45 10.09 18.65
CA LEU A 53 -18.02 9.15 17.61
C LEU A 53 -17.21 9.84 16.51
N GLU A 54 -15.94 9.43 16.36
CA GLU A 54 -15.03 9.93 15.34
C GLU A 54 -14.76 8.91 14.23
N ILE A 55 -14.79 7.62 14.56
CA ILE A 55 -14.50 6.54 13.61
C ILE A 55 -15.66 5.53 13.63
N LEU A 56 -16.29 5.37 12.48
CA LEU A 56 -17.37 4.40 12.27
C LEU A 56 -16.94 3.38 11.21
N ASP A 57 -16.89 2.10 11.59
CA ASP A 57 -16.62 1.00 10.70
C ASP A 57 -17.84 0.06 10.62
N LEU A 58 -18.49 0.05 9.46
CA LEU A 58 -19.63 -0.80 9.11
C LEU A 58 -19.25 -1.80 8.00
N SER A 59 -17.98 -2.13 7.86
CA SER A 59 -17.51 -3.07 6.86
C SER A 59 -18.00 -4.50 7.12
N GLY A 60 -18.14 -5.31 6.06
CA GLY A 60 -18.53 -6.71 6.17
C GLY A 60 -20.03 -6.91 6.51
N ASN A 61 -20.89 -6.02 6.05
CA ASN A 61 -22.35 -6.10 6.23
C ASN A 61 -23.08 -6.25 4.88
N ALA A 62 -24.37 -5.98 4.87
CA ALA A 62 -25.23 -6.03 3.69
C ALA A 62 -25.95 -4.70 3.45
N LEU A 63 -25.32 -3.58 3.85
CA LEU A 63 -25.87 -2.24 3.72
C LEU A 63 -25.85 -1.79 2.25
N ASP A 64 -26.88 -1.09 1.83
CA ASP A 64 -27.01 -0.46 0.52
C ASP A 64 -27.24 1.06 0.58
N ALA A 65 -27.56 1.58 1.77
CA ALA A 65 -27.77 3.00 2.03
C ALA A 65 -27.26 3.44 3.40
N LEU A 66 -26.96 4.73 3.53
CA LEU A 66 -26.78 5.43 4.81
C LEU A 66 -27.98 6.36 5.07
N PRO A 67 -28.31 6.65 6.34
CA PRO A 67 -29.43 7.52 6.67
C PRO A 67 -29.20 8.96 6.21
N ALA A 68 -30.24 9.65 5.77
CA ALA A 68 -30.17 11.03 5.27
C ALA A 68 -29.69 12.04 6.34
N ASP A 69 -29.85 11.70 7.61
CA ASP A 69 -29.44 12.50 8.74
C ASP A 69 -28.08 12.08 9.35
N LEU A 70 -27.24 11.35 8.58
CA LEU A 70 -25.90 10.90 9.02
C LEU A 70 -25.05 12.06 9.57
N ALA A 71 -25.22 13.28 9.05
CA ALA A 71 -24.52 14.49 9.50
C ALA A 71 -24.77 14.84 10.97
N ARG A 72 -25.77 14.22 11.64
CA ARG A 72 -25.93 14.27 13.10
C ARG A 72 -24.70 13.76 13.85
N LEU A 73 -23.94 12.85 13.24
CA LEU A 73 -22.64 12.41 13.75
C LEU A 73 -21.60 13.50 13.47
N HIS A 74 -21.76 14.65 14.09
CA HIS A 74 -21.03 15.88 13.77
C HIS A 74 -19.52 15.82 14.09
N ARG A 75 -19.06 14.79 14.85
CA ARG A 75 -17.64 14.51 15.10
C ARG A 75 -17.03 13.44 14.19
N LEU A 76 -17.81 12.85 13.29
CA LEU A 76 -17.38 11.76 12.43
C LEU A 76 -16.28 12.24 11.47
N ARG A 77 -15.09 11.67 11.61
CA ARG A 77 -13.90 11.94 10.79
C ARG A 77 -13.61 10.82 9.80
N ILE A 78 -13.94 9.58 10.16
CA ILE A 78 -13.59 8.40 9.37
C ILE A 78 -14.80 7.48 9.29
N ILE A 79 -15.15 7.05 8.06
CA ILE A 79 -16.19 6.05 7.83
C ILE A 79 -15.68 4.95 6.90
N PHE A 80 -15.88 3.69 7.31
CA PHE A 80 -15.66 2.52 6.50
C PHE A 80 -16.96 1.73 6.31
N CYS A 81 -17.29 1.44 5.05
CA CYS A 81 -18.42 0.61 4.62
C CYS A 81 -17.96 -0.40 3.56
N SER A 82 -16.74 -0.94 3.68
CA SER A 82 -16.20 -1.92 2.74
C SER A 82 -16.96 -3.25 2.81
N ASN A 83 -16.96 -4.03 1.71
CA ASN A 83 -17.68 -5.31 1.65
C ASN A 83 -19.17 -5.17 2.04
N ASN A 84 -19.88 -4.28 1.35
CA ASN A 84 -21.31 -4.04 1.48
C ASN A 84 -21.99 -4.10 0.09
N ARG A 85 -23.18 -3.50 -0.06
CA ARG A 85 -24.00 -3.58 -1.28
C ARG A 85 -24.30 -2.22 -1.93
N PHE A 86 -23.57 -1.17 -1.59
CA PHE A 86 -23.75 0.16 -2.14
C PHE A 86 -23.58 0.16 -3.66
N THR A 87 -24.50 0.80 -4.37
CA THR A 87 -24.47 0.99 -5.84
C THR A 87 -24.08 2.40 -6.24
N GLU A 88 -24.09 3.33 -5.29
CA GLU A 88 -23.70 4.73 -5.42
C GLU A 88 -23.00 5.17 -4.13
N LEU A 89 -22.05 6.09 -4.24
CA LEU A 89 -21.46 6.72 -3.04
C LEU A 89 -22.51 7.64 -2.40
N PRO A 90 -22.91 7.44 -1.13
CA PRO A 90 -24.02 8.19 -0.54
C PRO A 90 -23.75 9.70 -0.48
N ALA A 91 -24.63 10.51 -1.08
CA ALA A 91 -24.50 11.98 -1.12
C ALA A 91 -24.44 12.63 0.28
N VAL A 92 -25.07 12.00 1.28
CA VAL A 92 -25.04 12.49 2.67
C VAL A 92 -23.63 12.60 3.27
N LEU A 93 -22.64 11.87 2.73
CA LEU A 93 -21.25 11.95 3.18
C LEU A 93 -20.67 13.36 3.03
N GLY A 94 -21.04 14.08 1.98
CA GLY A 94 -20.60 15.45 1.77
C GLY A 94 -21.15 16.46 2.76
N GLN A 95 -22.22 16.12 3.49
CA GLN A 95 -22.80 16.93 4.56
C GLN A 95 -22.06 16.75 5.90
N CYS A 96 -21.21 15.71 6.02
CA CYS A 96 -20.41 15.42 7.21
C CYS A 96 -19.16 16.30 7.23
N ALA A 97 -19.26 17.52 7.77
CA ALA A 97 -18.23 18.58 7.66
C ALA A 97 -16.83 18.21 8.20
N GLN A 98 -16.75 17.25 9.15
CA GLN A 98 -15.48 16.81 9.72
C GLN A 98 -14.89 15.56 9.03
N LEU A 99 -15.58 15.00 8.01
CA LEU A 99 -15.19 13.75 7.41
C LEU A 99 -13.90 13.91 6.56
N GLU A 100 -12.88 13.15 6.93
CA GLU A 100 -11.52 13.16 6.35
C GLU A 100 -11.21 11.89 5.56
N MET A 101 -11.79 10.75 5.97
CA MET A 101 -11.54 9.47 5.31
C MET A 101 -12.82 8.72 5.01
N ILE A 102 -12.95 8.23 3.77
CA ILE A 102 -14.08 7.47 3.27
C ILE A 102 -13.55 6.17 2.64
N GLY A 103 -14.03 5.01 3.12
CA GLY A 103 -13.67 3.72 2.60
C GLY A 103 -14.89 2.86 2.24
N PHE A 104 -15.09 2.60 0.94
CA PHE A 104 -16.17 1.77 0.39
C PHE A 104 -15.62 0.71 -0.57
N ARG A 105 -14.51 0.07 -0.20
CA ARG A 105 -13.93 -1.02 -0.98
C ARG A 105 -14.90 -2.20 -1.13
N ALA A 106 -14.83 -2.92 -2.26
CA ALA A 106 -15.60 -4.14 -2.53
C ALA A 106 -17.11 -3.93 -2.33
N ASN A 107 -17.64 -2.97 -3.09
CA ASN A 107 -19.07 -2.70 -3.22
C ASN A 107 -19.49 -2.86 -4.69
N ARG A 108 -20.60 -2.24 -5.08
CA ARG A 108 -21.13 -2.26 -6.45
C ARG A 108 -21.30 -0.84 -6.99
N ILE A 109 -20.51 0.11 -6.47
CA ILE A 109 -20.65 1.54 -6.76
C ILE A 109 -20.34 1.77 -8.24
N ARG A 110 -21.28 2.44 -8.92
CA ARG A 110 -21.17 2.88 -10.31
C ARG A 110 -21.03 4.39 -10.44
N GLN A 111 -21.58 5.13 -9.49
CA GLN A 111 -21.65 6.58 -9.50
C GLN A 111 -21.05 7.17 -8.24
N VAL A 112 -20.29 8.26 -8.42
CA VAL A 112 -19.75 9.08 -7.35
C VAL A 112 -20.32 10.48 -7.52
N PRO A 113 -21.42 10.82 -6.83
CA PRO A 113 -22.00 12.16 -6.89
C PRO A 113 -21.00 13.20 -6.38
N GLY A 114 -20.96 14.37 -7.04
CA GLY A 114 -20.04 15.43 -6.66
C GLY A 114 -20.32 16.04 -5.28
N ASP A 115 -21.54 15.94 -4.80
CA ASP A 115 -21.99 16.35 -3.48
C ASP A 115 -21.70 15.32 -2.38
N ALA A 116 -21.29 14.10 -2.74
CA ALA A 116 -20.84 13.08 -1.78
C ALA A 116 -19.41 13.36 -1.25
N LEU A 117 -18.68 14.30 -1.82
CA LEU A 117 -17.27 14.56 -1.53
C LEU A 117 -17.12 15.72 -0.51
N PRO A 118 -16.77 15.44 0.77
CA PRO A 118 -16.62 16.48 1.78
C PRO A 118 -15.35 17.31 1.57
N PRO A 119 -15.33 18.59 1.97
CA PRO A 119 -14.24 19.50 1.66
C PRO A 119 -12.92 19.17 2.39
N ARG A 120 -13.00 18.42 3.49
CA ARG A 120 -11.82 18.04 4.29
C ARG A 120 -11.25 16.66 3.91
N LEU A 121 -11.74 16.07 2.82
CA LEU A 121 -11.37 14.71 2.41
C LEU A 121 -9.86 14.59 2.18
N ARG A 122 -9.20 13.70 2.96
CA ARG A 122 -7.79 13.34 2.88
C ARG A 122 -7.59 11.98 2.21
N ALA A 123 -8.51 11.04 2.44
CA ALA A 123 -8.42 9.70 1.85
C ALA A 123 -9.77 9.22 1.32
N LEU A 124 -9.76 8.72 0.07
CA LEU A 124 -10.91 8.10 -0.58
C LEU A 124 -10.51 6.72 -1.11
N VAL A 125 -11.13 5.68 -0.55
CA VAL A 125 -10.87 4.28 -0.92
C VAL A 125 -12.12 3.67 -1.54
N LEU A 126 -12.11 3.52 -2.87
CA LEU A 126 -13.19 2.96 -3.69
C LEU A 126 -12.72 1.77 -4.53
N THR A 127 -11.66 1.09 -4.08
CA THR A 127 -11.12 -0.12 -4.70
C THR A 127 -12.19 -1.19 -4.87
N ASP A 128 -12.15 -1.94 -5.98
CA ASP A 128 -13.04 -3.06 -6.26
C ASP A 128 -14.52 -2.62 -6.28
N ASN A 129 -14.84 -1.77 -7.26
CA ASN A 129 -16.18 -1.26 -7.55
C ASN A 129 -16.45 -1.31 -9.08
N GLN A 130 -17.41 -0.55 -9.57
CA GLN A 130 -17.81 -0.53 -10.97
C GLN A 130 -17.85 0.89 -11.56
N ILE A 131 -17.04 1.80 -10.99
CA ILE A 131 -17.01 3.22 -11.30
C ILE A 131 -16.40 3.41 -12.71
N ASP A 132 -17.09 4.11 -13.59
CA ASP A 132 -16.63 4.42 -14.95
C ASP A 132 -16.13 5.86 -15.10
N ALA A 133 -16.57 6.78 -14.22
CA ALA A 133 -16.12 8.16 -14.19
C ALA A 133 -16.11 8.73 -12.76
N LEU A 134 -15.19 9.67 -12.51
CA LEU A 134 -15.21 10.52 -11.31
C LEU A 134 -15.82 11.89 -11.66
N PRO A 135 -16.52 12.54 -10.71
CA PRO A 135 -17.06 13.87 -10.94
C PRO A 135 -15.94 14.93 -10.96
N ALA A 136 -16.09 15.96 -11.78
CA ALA A 136 -15.21 17.14 -11.77
C ALA A 136 -15.07 17.78 -10.39
N ALA A 137 -16.11 17.61 -9.56
CA ALA A 137 -16.14 18.08 -8.17
C ALA A 137 -14.98 17.57 -7.29
N ILE A 138 -14.33 16.45 -7.66
CA ILE A 138 -13.18 15.92 -6.92
C ILE A 138 -12.02 16.92 -6.90
N GLY A 139 -11.90 17.81 -7.89
CA GLY A 139 -10.91 18.88 -7.90
C GLY A 139 -11.06 19.88 -6.74
N ARG A 140 -12.21 19.91 -6.07
CA ARG A 140 -12.42 20.74 -4.85
C ARG A 140 -11.82 20.09 -3.60
N CYS A 141 -11.47 18.79 -3.64
CA CYS A 141 -10.86 18.07 -2.52
C CYS A 141 -9.35 18.38 -2.45
N THR A 142 -8.99 19.65 -2.23
CA THR A 142 -7.57 20.11 -2.22
C THR A 142 -6.75 19.54 -1.05
N GLN A 143 -7.38 18.90 -0.07
CA GLN A 143 -6.72 18.19 1.02
C GLN A 143 -6.44 16.71 0.72
N LEU A 144 -6.88 16.21 -0.45
CA LEU A 144 -6.77 14.80 -0.82
C LEU A 144 -5.29 14.37 -0.92
N GLN A 145 -4.91 13.38 -0.11
CA GLN A 145 -3.57 12.78 -0.04
C GLN A 145 -3.57 11.37 -0.61
N LYS A 146 -4.66 10.61 -0.43
CA LYS A 146 -4.76 9.21 -0.80
C LYS A 146 -6.02 8.93 -1.61
N LEU A 147 -5.85 8.38 -2.82
CA LEU A 147 -6.96 7.98 -3.69
C LEU A 147 -6.74 6.56 -4.21
N MET A 148 -7.63 5.65 -3.83
CA MET A 148 -7.54 4.23 -4.18
C MET A 148 -8.75 3.81 -5.00
N LEU A 149 -8.54 3.55 -6.29
CA LEU A 149 -9.53 3.26 -7.32
C LEU A 149 -9.22 1.98 -8.10
N ALA A 150 -8.29 1.15 -7.63
CA ALA A 150 -7.93 -0.10 -8.30
C ALA A 150 -9.17 -1.00 -8.49
N GLY A 151 -9.26 -1.68 -9.64
CA GLY A 151 -10.37 -2.59 -9.92
C GLY A 151 -11.71 -1.88 -10.18
N ASN A 152 -11.68 -0.81 -10.95
CA ASN A 152 -12.87 -0.12 -11.44
C ASN A 152 -12.95 -0.17 -12.98
N ARG A 153 -13.70 0.73 -13.60
CA ARG A 153 -13.90 0.79 -15.04
C ARG A 153 -13.50 2.14 -15.65
N LEU A 154 -12.65 2.88 -14.94
CA LEU A 154 -12.23 4.23 -15.33
C LEU A 154 -11.40 4.22 -16.60
N HIS A 155 -11.73 5.12 -17.52
CA HIS A 155 -10.95 5.36 -18.74
C HIS A 155 -10.08 6.62 -18.65
N ALA A 156 -10.46 7.56 -17.78
CA ALA A 156 -9.77 8.82 -17.57
C ALA A 156 -9.99 9.33 -16.13
N LEU A 157 -9.12 10.23 -15.70
CA LEU A 157 -9.31 11.05 -14.51
C LEU A 157 -9.75 12.46 -14.95
N PRO A 158 -10.68 13.12 -14.24
CA PRO A 158 -11.10 14.47 -14.58
C PRO A 158 -9.93 15.46 -14.46
N PRO A 159 -9.76 16.38 -15.41
CA PRO A 159 -8.64 17.33 -15.42
C PRO A 159 -8.65 18.27 -14.20
N GLU A 160 -9.79 18.47 -13.57
CA GLU A 160 -9.94 19.26 -12.34
C GLU A 160 -9.12 18.68 -11.18
N MET A 161 -8.76 17.40 -11.22
CA MET A 161 -7.87 16.78 -10.24
C MET A 161 -6.46 17.37 -10.24
N ALA A 162 -6.06 18.11 -11.26
CA ALA A 162 -4.83 18.91 -11.24
C ALA A 162 -4.76 19.87 -10.05
N ALA A 163 -5.91 20.28 -9.49
CA ALA A 163 -5.99 21.08 -8.28
C ALA A 163 -5.73 20.32 -6.98
N CYS A 164 -5.72 18.97 -7.02
CA CYS A 164 -5.42 18.12 -5.86
C CYS A 164 -3.89 18.02 -5.62
N THR A 165 -3.24 19.16 -5.42
CA THR A 165 -1.76 19.27 -5.33
C THR A 165 -1.17 18.58 -4.09
N ARG A 166 -2.01 18.15 -3.14
CA ARG A 166 -1.59 17.36 -1.98
C ARG A 166 -1.65 15.86 -2.20
N LEU A 167 -2.07 15.39 -3.39
CA LEU A 167 -2.16 13.95 -3.68
C LEU A 167 -0.77 13.32 -3.66
N GLU A 168 -0.58 12.34 -2.79
CA GLU A 168 0.66 11.60 -2.55
C GLU A 168 0.57 10.16 -3.06
N LEU A 169 -0.57 9.50 -2.87
CA LEU A 169 -0.80 8.12 -3.26
C LEU A 169 -2.00 8.00 -4.21
N LEU A 170 -1.78 7.38 -5.37
CA LEU A 170 -2.81 7.07 -6.36
C LEU A 170 -2.74 5.61 -6.79
N ARG A 171 -3.84 4.86 -6.61
CA ARG A 171 -4.01 3.48 -7.07
C ARG A 171 -5.10 3.41 -8.13
N ILE A 172 -4.71 3.26 -9.40
CA ILE A 172 -5.62 3.13 -10.55
C ILE A 172 -5.37 1.84 -11.34
N ALA A 173 -4.71 0.87 -10.73
CA ALA A 173 -4.48 -0.45 -11.31
C ALA A 173 -5.80 -1.16 -11.68
N ALA A 174 -5.77 -2.06 -12.65
CA ALA A 174 -6.93 -2.84 -13.10
C ALA A 174 -8.15 -1.96 -13.44
N ASN A 175 -7.94 -0.96 -14.28
CA ASN A 175 -8.94 -0.09 -14.87
C ASN A 175 -8.87 -0.16 -16.42
N ARG A 176 -9.24 0.90 -17.12
CA ARG A 176 -9.29 0.95 -18.59
C ARG A 176 -8.51 2.12 -19.18
N PHE A 177 -7.49 2.59 -18.48
CA PHE A 177 -6.64 3.69 -18.95
C PHE A 177 -5.81 3.26 -20.16
N THR A 178 -5.81 4.06 -21.22
CA THR A 178 -4.95 3.90 -22.40
C THR A 178 -3.74 4.83 -22.36
N ALA A 179 -3.75 5.85 -21.50
CA ALA A 179 -2.65 6.77 -21.27
C ALA A 179 -2.77 7.41 -19.87
N LEU A 180 -1.66 7.87 -19.30
CA LEU A 180 -1.66 8.72 -18.12
C LEU A 180 -1.74 10.20 -18.54
N PRO A 181 -2.61 11.03 -17.94
CA PRO A 181 -2.69 12.44 -18.29
C PRO A 181 -1.44 13.21 -17.82
N GLY A 182 -0.97 14.13 -18.67
CA GLY A 182 0.28 14.87 -18.39
C GLY A 182 0.25 15.68 -17.07
N TRP A 183 -0.92 16.23 -16.70
CA TRP A 183 -1.06 16.94 -15.43
C TRP A 183 -0.81 16.04 -14.21
N LEU A 184 -1.14 14.74 -14.29
CA LEU A 184 -0.90 13.77 -13.22
C LEU A 184 0.59 13.63 -12.94
N LEU A 185 1.40 13.55 -14.00
CA LEU A 185 2.86 13.39 -13.91
C LEU A 185 3.55 14.66 -13.36
N ALA A 186 2.85 15.80 -13.35
CA ALA A 186 3.32 17.08 -12.84
C ALA A 186 2.85 17.39 -11.41
N LEU A 187 2.07 16.50 -10.78
CA LEU A 187 1.61 16.72 -9.40
C LEU A 187 2.79 16.78 -8.41
N PRO A 188 2.92 17.88 -7.62
CA PRO A 188 4.14 18.15 -6.86
C PRO A 188 4.38 17.18 -5.69
N ARG A 189 3.36 16.48 -5.22
CA ARG A 189 3.47 15.57 -4.08
C ARG A 189 3.24 14.12 -4.40
N LEU A 190 2.86 13.79 -5.64
CA LEU A 190 2.63 12.40 -6.04
C LEU A 190 3.95 11.63 -5.90
N ALA A 191 3.91 10.56 -5.11
CA ALA A 191 5.04 9.72 -4.73
C ALA A 191 4.78 8.24 -5.03
N TRP A 192 3.56 7.77 -4.81
CA TRP A 192 3.19 6.35 -4.90
C TRP A 192 2.07 6.16 -5.92
N LEU A 193 2.44 5.68 -7.11
CA LEU A 193 1.53 5.49 -8.24
C LEU A 193 1.52 4.03 -8.68
N ALA A 194 0.33 3.39 -8.69
CA ALA A 194 0.14 2.08 -9.27
C ALA A 194 -0.94 2.12 -10.36
N TYR A 195 -0.60 1.61 -11.56
CA TYR A 195 -1.48 1.59 -12.72
C TYR A 195 -1.40 0.30 -13.54
N ALA A 196 -0.80 -0.77 -13.01
CA ALA A 196 -0.71 -2.06 -13.70
C ALA A 196 -2.10 -2.63 -14.07
N GLY A 197 -2.15 -3.45 -15.10
CA GLY A 197 -3.40 -4.07 -15.55
C GLY A 197 -4.37 -3.12 -16.24
N ASN A 198 -3.85 -2.06 -16.82
CA ASN A 198 -4.57 -1.18 -17.73
C ASN A 198 -4.12 -1.42 -19.20
N PRO A 199 -4.95 -1.11 -20.20
CA PRO A 199 -4.55 -1.24 -21.61
C PRO A 199 -3.22 -0.56 -21.95
N LEU A 200 -2.88 0.54 -21.27
CA LEU A 200 -1.62 1.28 -21.49
C LEU A 200 -0.35 0.46 -21.18
N SER A 201 -0.42 -0.56 -20.33
CA SER A 201 0.73 -1.39 -19.91
C SER A 201 0.58 -2.88 -20.27
N GLU A 202 -0.59 -3.32 -20.75
CA GLU A 202 -0.94 -4.72 -20.94
C GLU A 202 0.06 -5.47 -21.85
N GLY A 203 0.51 -4.86 -22.93
CA GLY A 203 1.47 -5.46 -23.85
C GLY A 203 2.84 -5.68 -23.21
N ILE A 204 3.30 -4.73 -22.40
CA ILE A 204 4.60 -4.82 -21.71
C ILE A 204 4.53 -5.88 -20.61
N GLU A 205 3.44 -5.92 -19.85
CA GLU A 205 3.21 -6.92 -18.79
C GLU A 205 3.13 -8.34 -19.34
N ALA A 206 2.46 -8.52 -20.48
CA ALA A 206 2.37 -9.83 -21.16
C ALA A 206 3.75 -10.30 -21.63
N ALA A 207 4.54 -9.43 -22.25
CA ALA A 207 5.91 -9.74 -22.66
C ALA A 207 6.80 -10.11 -21.47
N ALA A 208 6.72 -9.36 -20.37
CA ALA A 208 7.46 -9.63 -19.14
C ALA A 208 7.21 -11.03 -18.56
N LEU A 209 5.98 -11.54 -18.67
CA LEU A 209 5.61 -12.88 -18.23
C LEU A 209 6.02 -13.99 -19.23
N ALA A 210 5.99 -13.69 -20.54
CA ALA A 210 6.28 -14.64 -21.59
C ALA A 210 7.79 -14.89 -21.77
N ASP A 211 8.59 -13.82 -21.74
CA ASP A 211 10.01 -13.81 -22.07
C ASP A 211 10.92 -14.12 -20.87
N ALA A 212 10.35 -14.34 -19.70
CA ALA A 212 11.13 -14.56 -18.49
C ALA A 212 11.87 -15.92 -18.50
N PRO A 213 13.21 -15.95 -18.56
CA PRO A 213 14.00 -17.18 -18.54
C PRO A 213 14.09 -17.78 -17.13
N LEU A 214 12.98 -17.82 -16.40
CA LEU A 214 12.96 -18.38 -15.06
C LEU A 214 12.77 -19.89 -15.06
N PRO A 215 13.51 -20.63 -14.23
CA PRO A 215 13.30 -22.07 -14.03
C PRO A 215 11.87 -22.36 -13.60
N ARG A 216 11.30 -23.45 -14.14
CA ARG A 216 10.04 -24.00 -13.65
C ARG A 216 10.35 -25.00 -12.52
N ILE A 217 9.78 -24.77 -11.35
CA ILE A 217 10.00 -25.56 -10.15
C ILE A 217 8.71 -26.32 -9.83
N GLY A 218 8.79 -27.66 -9.91
CA GLY A 218 7.65 -28.51 -9.62
C GLY A 218 7.25 -28.42 -8.14
N TRP A 219 5.97 -28.26 -7.87
CA TRP A 219 5.42 -28.22 -6.50
C TRP A 219 5.86 -29.44 -5.66
N ALA A 220 5.90 -30.63 -6.26
CA ALA A 220 6.31 -31.86 -5.58
C ALA A 220 7.77 -31.82 -5.09
N SER A 221 8.61 -30.93 -5.60
CA SER A 221 9.99 -30.74 -5.13
C SER A 221 10.12 -29.79 -3.93
N LEU A 222 9.00 -29.22 -3.46
CA LEU A 222 8.95 -28.25 -2.37
C LEU A 222 8.34 -28.88 -1.12
N GLN A 223 9.10 -28.94 -0.06
CA GLN A 223 8.61 -29.35 1.27
C GLN A 223 8.30 -28.09 2.07
N LEU A 224 7.01 -27.77 2.19
CA LEU A 224 6.56 -26.58 2.92
C LEU A 224 6.81 -26.69 4.42
N GLY A 225 7.20 -25.56 5.01
CA GLY A 225 7.40 -25.37 6.44
C GLY A 225 6.50 -24.30 7.03
N GLU A 226 7.07 -23.50 7.92
CA GLU A 226 6.36 -22.46 8.68
C GLU A 226 5.80 -21.34 7.79
N LEU A 227 4.72 -20.73 8.26
CA LEU A 227 4.16 -19.51 7.66
C LEU A 227 5.09 -18.34 8.00
N LEU A 228 5.63 -17.66 6.98
CA LEU A 228 6.45 -16.46 7.13
C LEU A 228 5.61 -15.18 7.09
N GLY A 229 4.53 -15.19 6.33
CA GLY A 229 3.62 -14.07 6.22
C GLY A 229 2.43 -14.36 5.32
N GLU A 230 1.35 -13.62 5.55
CA GLU A 230 0.16 -13.65 4.73
C GLU A 230 -0.32 -12.22 4.50
N GLY A 231 -0.48 -11.87 3.23
CA GLY A 231 -0.95 -10.56 2.79
C GLY A 231 -2.14 -10.66 1.85
N ALA A 232 -2.55 -9.51 1.32
CA ALA A 232 -3.65 -9.41 0.37
C ALA A 232 -3.35 -10.18 -0.92
N SER A 233 -2.12 -10.13 -1.42
CA SER A 233 -1.72 -10.74 -2.70
C SER A 233 -1.35 -12.22 -2.60
N GLY A 234 -1.01 -12.76 -1.42
CA GLY A 234 -0.55 -14.14 -1.31
C GLY A 234 -0.17 -14.60 0.09
N VAL A 235 0.28 -15.84 0.14
CA VAL A 235 0.79 -16.50 1.35
C VAL A 235 2.25 -16.85 1.12
N ILE A 236 3.12 -16.50 2.07
CA ILE A 236 4.56 -16.81 2.02
C ILE A 236 4.88 -17.83 3.09
N ARG A 237 5.48 -18.95 2.69
CA ARG A 237 5.95 -20.02 3.60
C ARG A 237 7.42 -20.27 3.41
N GLN A 238 8.11 -20.62 4.49
CA GLN A 238 9.40 -21.28 4.40
C GLN A 238 9.22 -22.63 3.71
N ALA A 239 10.23 -23.06 2.94
CA ALA A 239 10.22 -24.39 2.34
C ALA A 239 11.65 -24.93 2.18
N ARG A 240 11.76 -26.24 1.96
CA ARG A 240 12.97 -26.89 1.50
C ARG A 240 12.77 -27.31 0.04
N TRP A 241 13.59 -26.78 -0.85
CA TRP A 241 13.57 -27.15 -2.26
C TRP A 241 14.56 -28.27 -2.53
N GLN A 242 14.05 -29.45 -2.95
CA GLN A 242 14.85 -30.58 -3.33
C GLN A 242 15.43 -30.38 -4.74
N ARG A 243 16.74 -30.15 -4.83
CA ARG A 243 17.45 -29.90 -6.08
C ARG A 243 18.75 -30.70 -6.13
N GLY A 244 18.87 -31.63 -7.08
CA GLY A 244 20.11 -32.40 -7.30
C GLY A 244 20.64 -33.15 -6.06
N GLY A 245 19.74 -33.68 -5.22
CA GLY A 245 20.11 -34.38 -3.98
C GLY A 245 20.35 -33.50 -2.77
N ALA A 246 20.32 -32.14 -2.93
CA ALA A 246 20.43 -31.17 -1.85
C ALA A 246 19.05 -30.55 -1.52
N ALA A 247 18.82 -30.25 -0.23
CA ALA A 247 17.65 -29.55 0.26
C ALA A 247 18.02 -28.08 0.57
N LEU A 248 17.65 -27.17 -0.31
CA LEU A 248 17.93 -25.74 -0.18
C LEU A 248 16.81 -25.04 0.60
N PRO A 249 17.11 -24.22 1.61
CA PRO A 249 16.12 -23.39 2.27
C PRO A 249 15.67 -22.24 1.34
N VAL A 250 14.35 -22.10 1.16
CA VAL A 250 13.75 -21.11 0.28
C VAL A 250 12.48 -20.52 0.91
N ALA A 251 12.00 -19.41 0.37
CA ALA A 251 10.65 -18.90 0.60
C ALA A 251 9.78 -19.22 -0.61
N VAL A 252 8.54 -19.64 -0.35
CA VAL A 252 7.53 -19.94 -1.37
C VAL A 252 6.38 -18.97 -1.19
N LYS A 253 6.17 -18.13 -2.21
CA LYS A 253 5.00 -17.23 -2.28
C LYS A 253 3.97 -17.85 -3.21
N VAL A 254 2.79 -18.17 -2.69
CA VAL A 254 1.63 -18.62 -3.48
C VAL A 254 0.66 -17.45 -3.57
N PHE A 255 0.33 -17.04 -4.79
CA PHE A 255 -0.53 -15.90 -5.03
C PHE A 255 -2.01 -16.24 -4.84
N LYS A 256 -2.77 -15.31 -4.27
CA LYS A 256 -4.23 -15.33 -4.23
C LYS A 256 -4.76 -14.73 -5.54
N GLY A 257 -5.81 -15.32 -6.13
CA GLY A 257 -6.35 -14.87 -7.42
C GLY A 257 -7.18 -13.57 -7.35
N ALA A 258 -7.42 -13.01 -6.15
CA ALA A 258 -8.30 -11.87 -5.96
C ALA A 258 -7.57 -10.53 -6.17
N LEU A 259 -8.34 -9.50 -6.59
CA LEU A 259 -7.88 -8.13 -6.67
C LEU A 259 -7.49 -7.60 -5.28
N THR A 260 -6.33 -6.94 -5.20
CA THR A 260 -5.85 -6.27 -4.00
C THR A 260 -6.12 -4.76 -4.06
N SER A 261 -5.70 -4.03 -3.02
CA SER A 261 -5.74 -2.56 -3.03
C SER A 261 -4.84 -1.94 -4.10
N ASP A 262 -3.82 -2.66 -4.54
CA ASP A 262 -2.75 -2.14 -5.40
C ASP A 262 -2.82 -2.70 -6.82
N GLY A 263 -3.54 -3.81 -7.04
CA GLY A 263 -3.72 -4.42 -8.34
C GLY A 263 -3.96 -5.92 -8.29
N LEU A 264 -3.63 -6.60 -9.37
CA LEU A 264 -3.79 -8.05 -9.48
C LEU A 264 -2.47 -8.78 -9.17
N PRO A 265 -2.50 -9.88 -8.39
CA PRO A 265 -1.31 -10.64 -8.01
C PRO A 265 -0.43 -11.10 -9.18
N ARG A 266 -1.02 -11.33 -10.37
CA ARG A 266 -0.25 -11.67 -11.59
C ARG A 266 0.74 -10.58 -12.01
N HIS A 267 0.40 -9.30 -11.77
CA HIS A 267 1.28 -8.16 -12.11
C HIS A 267 2.42 -8.05 -11.11
N GLU A 268 2.17 -8.33 -9.83
CA GLU A 268 3.22 -8.47 -8.83
C GLU A 268 4.20 -9.58 -9.22
N MET A 269 3.70 -10.75 -9.65
CA MET A 269 4.55 -11.85 -10.10
C MET A 269 5.40 -11.43 -11.32
N ALA A 270 4.80 -10.73 -12.30
CA ALA A 270 5.53 -10.21 -13.46
C ALA A 270 6.64 -9.26 -13.05
N ALA A 271 6.36 -8.34 -12.11
CA ALA A 271 7.34 -7.38 -11.61
C ALA A 271 8.49 -8.06 -10.86
N CYS A 272 8.19 -9.02 -9.96
CA CYS A 272 9.21 -9.81 -9.28
C CYS A 272 10.16 -10.51 -10.27
N ILE A 273 9.59 -11.03 -11.36
CA ILE A 273 10.37 -11.71 -12.41
C ILE A 273 11.23 -10.70 -13.17
N SER A 274 10.65 -9.59 -13.60
CA SER A 274 11.31 -8.55 -14.40
C SER A 274 12.38 -7.79 -13.61
N ALA A 275 12.27 -7.71 -12.30
CA ALA A 275 13.24 -7.06 -11.43
C ALA A 275 14.66 -7.63 -11.58
N GLY A 276 14.77 -8.94 -11.84
CA GLY A 276 16.03 -9.65 -12.01
C GLY A 276 16.87 -9.73 -10.74
N ALA A 277 18.12 -10.20 -10.88
CA ALA A 277 19.02 -10.33 -9.74
C ALA A 277 19.65 -8.98 -9.36
N HIS A 278 19.55 -8.62 -8.07
CA HIS A 278 20.21 -7.44 -7.50
C HIS A 278 20.49 -7.67 -6.00
N PRO A 279 21.61 -7.20 -5.44
CA PRO A 279 21.93 -7.43 -4.02
C PRO A 279 20.90 -6.91 -3.03
N ALA A 280 20.23 -5.81 -3.37
CA ALA A 280 19.18 -5.19 -2.56
C ALA A 280 17.74 -5.60 -2.97
N LEU A 281 17.56 -6.71 -3.71
CA LEU A 281 16.28 -7.32 -4.04
C LEU A 281 16.26 -8.77 -3.58
N ILE A 282 15.07 -9.27 -3.19
CA ILE A 282 14.89 -10.69 -2.85
C ILE A 282 14.96 -11.51 -4.15
N ALA A 283 15.97 -12.36 -4.28
CA ALA A 283 16.18 -13.14 -5.50
C ALA A 283 15.05 -14.12 -5.76
N VAL A 284 14.56 -14.17 -6.99
CA VAL A 284 13.58 -15.16 -7.48
C VAL A 284 14.32 -16.33 -8.10
N HIS A 285 14.10 -17.54 -7.57
CA HIS A 285 14.72 -18.77 -8.07
C HIS A 285 13.94 -19.42 -9.20
N GLY A 286 12.63 -19.25 -9.24
CA GLY A 286 11.79 -19.81 -10.28
C GLY A 286 10.29 -19.68 -10.02
N ARG A 287 9.51 -20.08 -11.05
CA ARG A 287 8.05 -20.11 -11.03
C ARG A 287 7.56 -21.50 -10.66
N ILE A 288 6.57 -21.58 -9.77
CA ILE A 288 5.96 -22.83 -9.35
C ILE A 288 5.11 -23.42 -10.48
N THR A 289 5.18 -24.76 -10.63
CA THR A 289 4.31 -25.52 -11.53
C THR A 289 3.69 -26.69 -10.78
N GLY A 290 2.47 -27.10 -11.19
CA GLY A 290 1.78 -28.25 -10.59
C GLY A 290 1.28 -28.00 -9.16
N HIS A 291 0.97 -26.75 -8.78
CA HIS A 291 0.30 -26.47 -7.50
C HIS A 291 -1.08 -27.15 -7.47
N PRO A 292 -1.48 -27.84 -6.37
CA PRO A 292 -2.72 -28.63 -6.31
C PRO A 292 -3.99 -27.83 -6.61
N ALA A 293 -4.05 -26.57 -6.20
CA ALA A 293 -5.16 -25.65 -6.48
C ALA A 293 -5.00 -24.86 -7.78
N GLY A 294 -4.00 -25.16 -8.62
CA GLY A 294 -3.74 -24.41 -9.84
C GLY A 294 -3.24 -22.97 -9.63
N SER A 295 -2.87 -22.59 -8.39
CA SER A 295 -2.42 -21.24 -8.08
C SER A 295 -1.02 -20.97 -8.64
N ASP A 296 -0.80 -19.75 -9.11
CA ASP A 296 0.53 -19.23 -9.46
C ASP A 296 1.38 -19.00 -8.20
N GLY A 297 2.70 -19.12 -8.34
CA GLY A 297 3.61 -18.85 -7.24
C GLY A 297 5.06 -18.72 -7.66
N LEU A 298 5.88 -18.20 -6.75
CA LEU A 298 7.32 -18.03 -6.90
C LEU A 298 8.07 -18.75 -5.78
N VAL A 299 9.23 -19.30 -6.14
CA VAL A 299 10.26 -19.73 -5.20
C VAL A 299 11.32 -18.65 -5.14
N MET A 300 11.59 -18.14 -3.95
CA MET A 300 12.47 -16.99 -3.68
C MET A 300 13.54 -17.36 -2.66
N ALA A 301 14.58 -16.57 -2.59
CA ALA A 301 15.57 -16.68 -1.53
C ALA A 301 14.91 -16.50 -0.16
N LEU A 302 15.26 -17.36 0.80
CA LEU A 302 14.86 -17.18 2.18
C LEU A 302 15.68 -16.05 2.80
N VAL A 303 15.00 -14.99 3.23
CA VAL A 303 15.64 -13.86 3.88
C VAL A 303 16.15 -14.26 5.27
N ALA A 304 17.37 -13.89 5.60
CA ALA A 304 17.95 -14.22 6.88
C ALA A 304 17.22 -13.51 8.05
N PRO A 305 17.08 -14.13 9.24
CA PRO A 305 16.34 -13.57 10.38
C PRO A 305 16.88 -12.23 10.92
N ARG A 306 18.11 -11.85 10.56
CA ARG A 306 18.69 -10.54 10.93
C ARG A 306 18.04 -9.35 10.22
N PHE A 307 17.28 -9.58 9.16
CA PHE A 307 16.53 -8.55 8.46
C PHE A 307 15.16 -8.38 9.11
N VAL A 308 14.81 -7.15 9.43
CA VAL A 308 13.52 -6.77 10.01
C VAL A 308 12.88 -5.67 9.18
N ASN A 309 11.57 -5.47 9.28
CA ASN A 309 10.90 -4.36 8.63
C ASN A 309 11.46 -3.03 9.17
N LEU A 310 11.76 -2.11 8.25
CA LEU A 310 12.29 -0.79 8.59
C LEU A 310 11.27 0.06 9.37
N ALA A 311 9.99 -0.05 9.01
CA ALA A 311 8.90 0.65 9.67
C ALA A 311 7.60 -0.19 9.63
N ALA A 312 6.58 0.26 10.36
CA ALA A 312 5.21 -0.19 10.21
C ALA A 312 4.46 0.63 9.13
N PRO A 313 3.40 0.06 8.51
CA PRO A 313 2.62 0.76 7.50
C PRO A 313 1.93 2.02 8.05
N PRO A 314 1.44 2.91 7.16
CA PRO A 314 0.73 4.11 7.55
C PRO A 314 -0.48 3.84 8.45
N SER A 315 -0.65 4.66 9.46
CA SER A 315 -1.81 4.67 10.36
C SER A 315 -2.95 5.54 9.81
N LEU A 316 -4.10 5.52 10.46
CA LEU A 316 -5.21 6.44 10.13
C LEU A 316 -4.82 7.91 10.33
N ASP A 317 -3.94 8.21 11.27
CA ASP A 317 -3.49 9.58 11.55
C ASP A 317 -2.43 10.03 10.55
N SER A 318 -1.45 9.18 10.22
CA SER A 318 -0.38 9.52 9.27
C SER A 318 -0.86 9.53 7.81
N CYS A 319 -1.97 8.84 7.49
CA CYS A 319 -2.62 8.71 6.19
C CYS A 319 -1.73 8.03 5.12
N THR A 320 -0.60 8.64 4.78
CA THR A 320 0.32 8.19 3.72
C THR A 320 1.76 8.00 4.20
N ARG A 321 2.07 8.27 5.48
CA ARG A 321 3.44 8.16 5.99
C ARG A 321 3.58 6.98 6.94
N ASP A 322 4.70 6.26 6.81
CA ASP A 322 5.03 5.12 7.65
C ASP A 322 5.21 5.49 9.12
N VAL A 323 5.01 4.50 9.98
CA VAL A 323 5.12 4.65 11.43
C VAL A 323 6.36 3.92 11.92
N TYR A 324 7.34 4.68 12.39
CA TYR A 324 8.56 4.12 12.97
C TYR A 324 8.39 3.86 14.47
N ASP A 325 9.05 2.82 14.94
CA ASP A 325 9.21 2.63 16.39
C ASP A 325 10.00 3.81 16.98
N ALA A 326 9.56 4.32 18.10
CA ALA A 326 10.19 5.47 18.78
C ALA A 326 11.65 5.21 19.18
N ALA A 327 12.07 3.95 19.30
CA ALA A 327 13.44 3.55 19.60
C ALA A 327 14.31 3.36 18.35
N THR A 328 13.73 3.42 17.13
CA THR A 328 14.51 3.23 15.89
C THR A 328 15.60 4.29 15.76
N ARG A 329 16.86 3.85 15.66
CA ARG A 329 18.03 4.71 15.48
C ARG A 329 19.00 4.08 14.51
N PHE A 330 19.57 4.91 13.64
CA PHE A 330 20.63 4.53 12.71
C PHE A 330 21.86 5.40 12.91
N THR A 331 23.03 4.82 12.67
CA THR A 331 24.22 5.63 12.43
C THR A 331 24.09 6.30 11.05
N PRO A 332 24.74 7.45 10.82
CA PRO A 332 24.74 8.08 9.49
C PRO A 332 25.19 7.15 8.36
N ASP A 333 26.21 6.33 8.61
CA ASP A 333 26.69 5.33 7.66
C ASP A 333 25.66 4.24 7.38
N ALA A 334 24.96 3.73 8.39
CA ALA A 334 23.90 2.76 8.19
C ALA A 334 22.74 3.37 7.36
N ALA A 335 22.37 4.63 7.61
CA ALA A 335 21.36 5.34 6.81
C ALA A 335 21.82 5.56 5.36
N LEU A 336 23.11 5.89 5.14
CA LEU A 336 23.71 6.03 3.81
C LEU A 336 23.67 4.69 3.04
N TRP A 337 24.06 3.59 3.72
CA TRP A 337 24.03 2.26 3.11
C TRP A 337 22.63 1.85 2.71
N LEU A 338 21.67 2.03 3.61
CA LEU A 338 20.26 1.72 3.35
C LEU A 338 19.72 2.55 2.17
N ALA A 339 20.01 3.85 2.16
CA ALA A 339 19.61 4.73 1.06
C ALA A 339 20.24 4.30 -0.28
N LEU A 340 21.54 3.91 -0.28
CA LEU A 340 22.25 3.46 -1.47
C LEU A 340 21.67 2.13 -2.00
N ASP A 341 21.43 1.15 -1.12
CA ASP A 341 20.86 -0.15 -1.49
C ASP A 341 19.49 0.05 -2.16
N VAL A 342 18.59 0.82 -1.52
CA VAL A 342 17.24 1.10 -2.06
C VAL A 342 17.32 1.88 -3.37
N ALA A 343 18.16 2.90 -3.46
CA ALA A 343 18.32 3.69 -4.68
C ALA A 343 18.86 2.84 -5.84
N SER A 344 19.83 1.96 -5.57
CA SER A 344 20.40 1.09 -6.61
C SER A 344 19.41 0.03 -7.09
N ALA A 345 18.58 -0.52 -6.18
CA ALA A 345 17.47 -1.41 -6.54
C ALA A 345 16.45 -0.69 -7.44
N ALA A 346 16.01 0.51 -7.06
CA ALA A 346 15.09 1.31 -7.86
C ALA A 346 15.66 1.69 -9.23
N ALA A 347 16.96 2.06 -9.31
CA ALA A 347 17.64 2.33 -10.56
C ALA A 347 17.62 1.11 -11.52
N GLN A 348 17.85 -0.11 -10.99
CA GLN A 348 17.74 -1.33 -11.78
C GLN A 348 16.32 -1.58 -12.26
N LEU A 349 15.31 -1.42 -11.39
CA LEU A 349 13.91 -1.56 -11.77
C LEU A 349 13.56 -0.62 -12.93
N HIS A 350 13.94 0.65 -12.82
CA HIS A 350 13.68 1.65 -13.85
C HIS A 350 14.37 1.33 -15.18
N ALA A 351 15.62 0.85 -15.14
CA ALA A 351 16.33 0.41 -16.34
C ALA A 351 15.64 -0.76 -17.05
N ARG A 352 14.80 -1.51 -16.31
CA ARG A 352 14.00 -2.64 -16.83
C ARG A 352 12.56 -2.26 -17.11
N GLY A 353 12.22 -0.97 -17.06
CA GLY A 353 10.85 -0.50 -17.30
C GLY A 353 9.85 -0.85 -16.20
N VAL A 354 10.31 -1.05 -14.98
CA VAL A 354 9.46 -1.34 -13.81
C VAL A 354 9.50 -0.15 -12.86
N LEU A 355 8.33 0.41 -12.54
CA LEU A 355 8.11 1.34 -11.44
C LEU A 355 7.71 0.51 -10.22
N HIS A 356 8.36 0.68 -9.07
CA HIS A 356 7.97 -0.03 -7.84
C HIS A 356 6.58 0.39 -7.36
N GLY A 357 6.30 1.68 -7.40
CA GLY A 357 4.99 2.27 -7.10
C GLY A 357 4.61 2.28 -5.63
N ASP A 358 5.39 1.60 -4.78
CA ASP A 358 5.14 1.48 -3.33
C ASP A 358 6.45 1.50 -2.53
N LEU A 359 7.37 2.42 -2.91
CA LEU A 359 8.64 2.60 -2.24
C LEU A 359 8.41 3.25 -0.87
N TYR A 360 8.05 2.43 0.10
CA TYR A 360 7.79 2.73 1.50
C TYR A 360 8.78 2.01 2.40
N ALA A 361 9.03 2.55 3.57
CA ALA A 361 9.89 1.92 4.58
C ALA A 361 9.33 0.58 5.07
N HIS A 362 8.01 0.43 5.19
CA HIS A 362 7.41 -0.86 5.59
C HIS A 362 7.58 -1.98 4.55
N ASN A 363 7.94 -1.65 3.30
CA ASN A 363 8.28 -2.59 2.24
C ASN A 363 9.79 -2.85 2.12
N ILE A 364 10.58 -2.33 3.06
CA ILE A 364 12.03 -2.49 3.13
C ILE A 364 12.38 -3.34 4.35
N LEU A 365 13.10 -4.43 4.10
CA LEU A 365 13.74 -5.21 5.15
C LEU A 365 15.17 -4.71 5.35
N CYS A 366 15.57 -4.45 6.58
CA CYS A 366 16.91 -3.93 6.85
C CYS A 366 17.60 -4.63 8.02
N THR A 367 18.92 -4.48 8.08
CA THR A 367 19.76 -4.83 9.22
C THR A 367 20.17 -3.56 9.96
N GLN A 368 20.61 -3.68 11.19
CA GLN A 368 21.17 -2.55 11.96
C GLN A 368 22.38 -1.91 11.26
N GLY A 369 23.14 -2.66 10.49
CA GLY A 369 24.28 -2.18 9.71
C GLY A 369 23.91 -1.46 8.40
N GLY A 370 22.62 -1.26 8.10
CA GLY A 370 22.15 -0.52 6.93
C GLY A 370 22.03 -1.34 5.65
N GLN A 371 22.26 -2.67 5.67
CA GLN A 371 21.92 -3.51 4.52
C GLN A 371 20.41 -3.49 4.32
N ALA A 372 19.92 -3.30 3.08
CA ALA A 372 18.52 -3.25 2.78
C ALA A 372 18.09 -4.21 1.66
N LEU A 373 16.86 -4.69 1.75
CA LEU A 373 16.18 -5.45 0.71
C LEU A 373 14.84 -4.78 0.43
N LEU A 374 14.67 -4.26 -0.79
CA LEU A 374 13.39 -3.74 -1.25
C LEU A 374 12.51 -4.94 -1.66
N GLY A 375 11.30 -5.00 -1.11
CA GLY A 375 10.31 -6.04 -1.34
C GLY A 375 8.96 -5.48 -1.71
N ASP A 376 7.96 -6.35 -1.75
CA ASP A 376 6.54 -6.08 -2.05
C ASP A 376 6.30 -5.31 -3.36
N PHE A 377 6.19 -6.08 -4.44
CA PHE A 377 5.90 -5.55 -5.79
C PHE A 377 4.39 -5.46 -6.11
N GLY A 378 3.52 -5.47 -5.08
CA GLY A 378 2.06 -5.46 -5.26
C GLY A 378 1.52 -4.27 -6.05
N ALA A 379 2.19 -3.12 -5.95
CA ALA A 379 1.85 -1.88 -6.65
C ALA A 379 2.71 -1.62 -7.90
N ALA A 380 3.61 -2.53 -8.24
CA ALA A 380 4.51 -2.31 -9.36
C ALA A 380 3.75 -2.15 -10.68
N SER A 381 4.26 -1.29 -11.53
CA SER A 381 3.68 -0.97 -12.84
C SER A 381 4.77 -0.94 -13.91
N PHE A 382 4.38 -1.20 -15.15
CA PHE A 382 5.32 -1.31 -16.26
C PHE A 382 5.24 -0.10 -17.19
N PHE A 383 6.39 0.31 -17.72
CA PHE A 383 6.51 1.36 -18.74
C PHE A 383 7.58 1.00 -19.76
N SER A 384 7.49 1.55 -20.96
CA SER A 384 8.56 1.42 -21.96
C SER A 384 9.72 2.35 -21.61
N PRO A 385 10.96 1.86 -21.43
CA PRO A 385 12.13 2.71 -21.29
C PRO A 385 12.41 3.57 -22.53
N ASP A 386 11.90 3.16 -23.70
CA ASP A 386 12.06 3.87 -24.97
C ASP A 386 11.15 5.11 -25.05
N ASP A 387 10.06 5.16 -24.29
CA ASP A 387 9.28 6.38 -24.07
C ASP A 387 9.98 7.25 -23.03
N VAL A 388 11.07 7.89 -23.43
CA VAL A 388 11.94 8.66 -22.55
C VAL A 388 11.21 9.75 -21.76
N PRO A 389 10.26 10.53 -22.34
CA PRO A 389 9.50 11.51 -21.58
C PRO A 389 8.68 10.89 -20.44
N LEU A 390 7.92 9.82 -20.72
CA LEU A 390 7.12 9.12 -19.72
C LEU A 390 7.98 8.44 -18.68
N ALA A 391 9.02 7.71 -19.11
CA ALA A 391 9.97 7.02 -18.25
C ALA A 391 10.61 7.96 -17.22
N ARG A 392 11.08 9.13 -17.65
CA ARG A 392 11.65 10.14 -16.75
C ARG A 392 10.62 10.72 -15.78
N ALA A 393 9.40 10.98 -16.24
CA ALA A 393 8.34 11.52 -15.39
C ALA A 393 7.96 10.51 -14.29
N LEU A 394 7.82 9.23 -14.61
CA LEU A 394 7.53 8.16 -13.64
C LEU A 394 8.65 7.97 -12.62
N GLN A 395 9.91 7.95 -13.07
CA GLN A 395 11.08 7.89 -12.18
C GLN A 395 11.09 9.07 -11.18
N ARG A 396 10.73 10.28 -11.61
CA ARG A 396 10.68 11.47 -10.78
C ARG A 396 9.52 11.44 -9.77
N ILE A 397 8.43 10.74 -10.06
CA ILE A 397 7.40 10.43 -9.06
C ILE A 397 8.00 9.54 -7.97
N GLU A 398 8.71 8.48 -8.35
CA GLU A 398 9.32 7.57 -7.36
C GLU A 398 10.49 8.21 -6.61
N ALA A 399 11.22 9.18 -7.22
CA ALA A 399 12.18 10.01 -6.51
C ALA A 399 11.52 10.80 -5.36
N ARG A 400 10.26 11.22 -5.51
CA ARG A 400 9.50 11.83 -4.41
C ARG A 400 9.25 10.83 -3.26
N ALA A 401 8.94 9.57 -3.56
CA ALA A 401 8.82 8.53 -2.54
C ALA A 401 10.15 8.31 -1.81
N PHE A 402 11.26 8.30 -2.56
CA PHE A 402 12.59 8.20 -1.99
C PHE A 402 12.94 9.41 -1.10
N ALA A 403 12.48 10.63 -1.44
CA ALA A 403 12.62 11.80 -0.56
C ALA A 403 11.90 11.60 0.78
N CYS A 404 10.75 10.92 0.78
CA CYS A 404 10.05 10.58 2.01
C CYS A 404 10.88 9.62 2.88
N LEU A 405 11.44 8.57 2.27
CA LEU A 405 12.34 7.63 2.94
C LEU A 405 13.57 8.34 3.53
N LEU A 406 14.24 9.22 2.75
CA LEU A 406 15.39 9.98 3.23
C LEU A 406 15.05 10.87 4.42
N GLN A 407 13.89 11.54 4.38
CA GLN A 407 13.39 12.36 5.50
C GLN A 407 13.21 11.53 6.78
N GLU A 408 12.67 10.33 6.64
CA GLU A 408 12.43 9.41 7.75
C GLU A 408 13.75 8.86 8.32
N LEU A 409 14.69 8.48 7.46
CA LEU A 409 16.03 8.04 7.88
C LEU A 409 16.79 9.15 8.62
N LEU A 410 16.75 10.37 8.10
CA LEU A 410 17.36 11.53 8.75
C LEU A 410 16.77 11.79 10.15
N ALA A 411 15.45 11.63 10.31
CA ALA A 411 14.78 11.75 11.60
C ALA A 411 15.20 10.66 12.60
N CYS A 412 15.63 9.48 12.11
CA CYS A 412 16.14 8.39 12.92
C CYS A 412 17.64 8.49 13.23
N CYS A 413 18.38 9.46 12.66
CA CYS A 413 19.82 9.64 12.89
C CYS A 413 20.05 10.72 13.96
N PRO A 414 20.63 10.39 15.12
CA PRO A 414 21.03 11.39 16.10
C PRO A 414 22.18 12.26 15.54
N ALA A 415 22.17 13.54 15.88
CA ALA A 415 23.27 14.44 15.56
C ALA A 415 24.54 14.02 16.35
N THR A 416 25.53 13.48 15.66
CA THR A 416 26.82 13.07 16.24
C THR A 416 27.97 13.88 15.64
N ALA A 417 28.98 14.19 16.45
CA ALA A 417 30.18 14.87 15.99
C ALA A 417 30.90 13.99 14.95
N GLY A 418 31.24 14.57 13.78
CA GLY A 418 31.90 13.86 12.66
C GLY A 418 30.98 13.35 11.56
N ALA A 419 29.66 13.27 11.78
CA ALA A 419 28.69 12.77 10.80
C ALA A 419 28.15 13.84 9.84
N HIS A 420 28.67 15.07 9.88
CA HIS A 420 28.11 16.24 9.17
C HIS A 420 28.08 16.06 7.66
N ALA A 421 29.09 15.48 7.07
CA ALA A 421 29.18 15.33 5.59
C ALA A 421 28.10 14.37 5.06
N VAL A 422 27.95 13.19 5.68
CA VAL A 422 26.95 12.18 5.27
C VAL A 422 25.54 12.73 5.44
N LEU A 423 25.21 13.27 6.62
CA LEU A 423 23.90 13.83 6.89
C LEU A 423 23.57 15.02 5.99
N ALA A 424 24.55 15.88 5.70
CA ALA A 424 24.40 17.00 4.77
C ALA A 424 24.10 16.51 3.34
N THR A 425 24.79 15.47 2.88
CA THR A 425 24.55 14.86 1.57
C THR A 425 23.16 14.26 1.49
N LEU A 426 22.72 13.48 2.51
CA LEU A 426 21.39 12.90 2.56
C LEU A 426 20.30 13.98 2.60
N ALA A 427 20.51 15.06 3.37
CA ALA A 427 19.58 16.18 3.46
C ALA A 427 19.47 16.98 2.15
N ALA A 428 20.61 17.25 1.48
CA ALA A 428 20.61 17.91 0.17
C ALA A 428 19.88 17.05 -0.88
N LEU A 429 20.14 15.74 -0.89
CA LEU A 429 19.51 14.81 -1.81
C LEU A 429 17.99 14.70 -1.52
N GLN A 430 17.60 14.68 -0.25
CA GLN A 430 16.20 14.71 0.18
C GLN A 430 15.50 15.95 -0.38
N ALA A 431 16.11 17.13 -0.25
CA ALA A 431 15.56 18.39 -0.75
C ALA A 431 15.38 18.37 -2.28
N ASP A 432 16.38 17.89 -3.03
CA ASP A 432 16.33 17.78 -4.50
C ASP A 432 15.22 16.81 -4.95
N CYS A 433 15.13 15.64 -4.34
CA CYS A 433 14.09 14.65 -4.62
C CYS A 433 12.68 15.14 -4.21
N ALA A 434 12.59 16.03 -3.22
CA ALA A 434 11.34 16.63 -2.74
C ALA A 434 10.92 17.87 -3.53
N CYS A 435 11.70 18.33 -4.51
CA CYS A 435 11.41 19.53 -5.28
C CYS A 435 9.98 19.54 -5.83
N GLU A 436 9.25 20.65 -5.66
CA GLU A 436 7.87 20.78 -6.17
C GLU A 436 7.82 20.79 -7.69
N ASP A 437 8.82 21.40 -8.35
CA ASP A 437 9.02 21.25 -9.78
C ASP A 437 9.52 19.83 -10.07
N THR A 438 8.61 18.98 -10.53
CA THR A 438 8.91 17.57 -10.81
C THR A 438 10.03 17.40 -11.83
N SER A 439 10.18 18.36 -12.77
CA SER A 439 11.20 18.30 -13.83
C SER A 439 12.64 18.41 -13.31
N ARG A 440 12.82 18.98 -12.12
CA ARG A 440 14.13 19.21 -11.49
C ARG A 440 14.59 18.06 -10.59
N ARG A 441 13.71 17.09 -10.30
CA ARG A 441 14.08 15.94 -9.47
C ARG A 441 15.13 15.08 -10.16
N PRO A 442 16.18 14.61 -9.45
CA PRO A 442 17.18 13.71 -10.01
C PRO A 442 16.55 12.36 -10.38
N LEU A 443 17.15 11.69 -11.36
CA LEU A 443 16.83 10.28 -11.66
C LEU A 443 17.63 9.35 -10.74
N PHE A 444 17.20 8.10 -10.60
CA PHE A 444 17.86 7.19 -9.67
C PHE A 444 19.32 6.88 -10.03
N ALA A 445 19.72 6.94 -11.30
CA ALA A 445 21.13 6.85 -11.69
C ALA A 445 21.98 7.95 -11.05
N ASP A 446 21.48 9.20 -11.07
CA ASP A 446 22.17 10.36 -10.47
C ASP A 446 22.19 10.25 -8.93
N ILE A 447 21.07 9.77 -8.34
CA ILE A 447 20.95 9.53 -6.90
C ILE A 447 22.01 8.52 -6.44
N VAL A 448 22.11 7.38 -7.12
CA VAL A 448 23.11 6.33 -6.81
C VAL A 448 24.52 6.86 -6.92
N GLN A 449 24.84 7.62 -7.96
CA GLN A 449 26.17 8.21 -8.13
C GLN A 449 26.53 9.14 -6.95
N ARG A 450 25.62 10.01 -6.54
CA ARG A 450 25.83 10.95 -5.41
C ARG A 450 26.04 10.23 -4.08
N LEU A 451 25.24 9.19 -3.81
CA LEU A 451 25.38 8.38 -2.59
C LEU A 451 26.67 7.56 -2.58
N ALA A 452 27.09 7.02 -3.74
CA ALA A 452 28.32 6.25 -3.87
C ALA A 452 29.58 7.11 -3.67
N LEU A 453 29.58 8.36 -4.16
CA LEU A 453 30.68 9.32 -3.93
C LEU A 453 30.81 9.66 -2.44
N CYS A 454 29.69 9.97 -1.78
CA CYS A 454 29.69 10.25 -0.33
C CYS A 454 30.29 9.12 0.51
N ARG A 455 30.18 7.88 0.05
CA ARG A 455 30.75 6.68 0.69
C ARG A 455 32.27 6.58 0.56
N GLN A 456 32.86 7.10 -0.53
CA GLN A 456 34.31 7.00 -0.78
C GLN A 456 35.09 8.04 0.02
N ASP A 457 34.46 9.15 0.37
CA ASP A 457 35.07 10.30 1.06
C ASP A 457 34.93 10.19 2.62
N GLY A 458 34.25 9.20 3.16
CA GLY A 458 34.04 8.96 4.58
C GLY A 458 34.71 7.66 5.05
#